data_3d40cc7b0bafcc3cc0badf937b6e62d5
#
_entry.id   3d40cc7b0bafcc3cc0badf937b6e62d5
#
_cell.length_a   1.000
_cell.length_b   1.000
_cell.length_c   1.000
_cell.angle_alpha   90.00
_cell.angle_beta   90.00
_cell.angle_gamma   90.00
#
_symmetry.space_group_name_H-M   'P 1'
#
loop_
_entity.id
_entity.type
_entity.pdbx_description
1 polymer ?
#
loop_
_entity_poly.entity_id
_entity_poly.type
_entity_poly.pdbx_seq_one_letter_code
_entity_poly.pdbx_strand_id
1 'polypeptide(L)'
;MNIAWILLYTLVTHGLEIVIFFKVDGIGITFERIFKAFLFKILLAFVFVMISYIVGNIYLSYFMEPLYGIGLSFLLLRGLPKKLLLFYGLFPMILVNLFYRGVSYFVLPFLGQGQVYDDYSFAWLCIIIFNFFISLVFLKWLDYDFTSLRREILDKAFQKSLTQINWIMGVYYLVMQSLSFFEYEQGIQSTTVRHLILVFYLLFFMGVIKKLDTYLKDKLHERLNQEQDLRYRDMERYSRHIEELYKEVRSFRHDYTNLLTSLRLGIEEEDMEQIKEVYDSVLKDSSQKLQDNKYDLGRLVNIRDRALILNENQRAN
;
A
#
# COMPACT_ATOMS: atom_id res chain seq x y z
N MET A 1 -35.70 28.52 6.88
CA MET A 1 -35.19 27.14 6.75
C MET A 1 -35.08 26.51 8.14
N ASN A 2 -35.51 25.25 8.32
CA ASN A 2 -35.49 24.60 9.64
C ASN A 2 -34.05 24.25 10.05
N ILE A 3 -33.65 24.65 11.26
CA ILE A 3 -32.30 24.37 11.81
C ILE A 3 -31.98 22.86 11.77
N ALA A 4 -33.00 22.02 12.06
CA ALA A 4 -32.84 20.56 12.00
C ALA A 4 -32.47 20.07 10.59
N TRP A 5 -32.98 20.70 9.53
CA TRP A 5 -32.65 20.38 8.15
C TRP A 5 -31.21 20.75 7.81
N ILE A 6 -30.73 21.92 8.24
CA ILE A 6 -29.37 22.37 8.04
C ILE A 6 -28.37 21.39 8.73
N LEU A 7 -28.69 21.00 9.96
CA LEU A 7 -27.89 20.05 10.71
C LEU A 7 -27.85 18.68 10.03
N LEU A 8 -28.98 18.16 9.57
CA LEU A 8 -29.05 16.89 8.86
C LEU A 8 -28.25 16.95 7.55
N TYR A 9 -28.44 18.01 6.77
CA TYR A 9 -27.71 18.25 5.52
C TYR A 9 -26.20 18.24 5.76
N THR A 10 -25.72 19.02 6.71
CA THR A 10 -24.31 19.15 7.08
C THR A 10 -23.73 17.80 7.55
N LEU A 11 -24.49 17.07 8.36
CA LEU A 11 -24.07 15.76 8.86
C LEU A 11 -23.94 14.73 7.72
N VAL A 12 -24.91 14.71 6.80
CA VAL A 12 -24.87 13.79 5.66
C VAL A 12 -23.70 14.13 4.74
N THR A 13 -23.55 15.38 4.32
CA THR A 13 -22.52 15.80 3.37
C THR A 13 -21.11 15.52 3.91
N HIS A 14 -20.83 15.90 5.15
CA HIS A 14 -19.54 15.67 5.77
C HIS A 14 -19.31 14.20 6.13
N GLY A 15 -20.38 13.47 6.50
CA GLY A 15 -20.27 12.03 6.72
C GLY A 15 -19.84 11.28 5.47
N LEU A 16 -20.38 11.64 4.31
CA LEU A 16 -20.02 11.04 3.03
C LEU A 16 -18.55 11.31 2.64
N GLU A 17 -18.06 12.54 2.85
CA GLU A 17 -16.66 12.88 2.61
C GLU A 17 -15.70 12.07 3.52
N ILE A 18 -16.05 11.93 4.80
CA ILE A 18 -15.28 11.15 5.77
C ILE A 18 -15.23 9.67 5.36
N VAL A 19 -16.32 9.11 4.84
CA VAL A 19 -16.35 7.73 4.36
C VAL A 19 -15.38 7.52 3.18
N ILE A 20 -15.35 8.46 2.22
CA ILE A 20 -14.39 8.39 1.10
C ILE A 20 -12.97 8.50 1.62
N PHE A 21 -12.69 9.42 2.55
CA PHE A 21 -11.39 9.55 3.17
C PHE A 21 -10.94 8.23 3.81
N PHE A 22 -11.76 7.61 4.66
CA PHE A 22 -11.42 6.33 5.29
C PHE A 22 -11.25 5.18 4.30
N LYS A 23 -12.03 5.18 3.22
CA LYS A 23 -11.92 4.18 2.15
C LYS A 23 -10.58 4.25 1.42
N VAL A 24 -10.11 5.46 1.11
CA VAL A 24 -8.81 5.69 0.45
C VAL A 24 -7.66 5.38 1.41
N ASP A 25 -7.75 5.85 2.63
CA ASP A 25 -6.69 5.69 3.62
C ASP A 25 -6.58 4.26 4.18
N GLY A 26 -7.60 3.43 3.95
CA GLY A 26 -7.63 2.06 4.46
C GLY A 26 -7.70 2.00 5.99
N ILE A 27 -8.26 3.04 6.63
CA ILE A 27 -8.43 3.08 8.08
C ILE A 27 -9.78 2.48 8.45
N GLY A 28 -9.79 1.60 9.46
CA GLY A 28 -11.03 1.07 10.00
C GLY A 28 -11.93 2.19 10.55
N ILE A 29 -13.21 2.15 10.20
CA ILE A 29 -14.22 3.11 10.66
C ILE A 29 -14.53 2.80 12.12
N THR A 30 -14.20 3.73 13.03
CA THR A 30 -14.56 3.67 14.45
C THR A 30 -15.27 4.95 14.86
N PHE A 31 -16.17 4.85 15.83
CA PHE A 31 -16.92 6.01 16.32
C PHE A 31 -16.00 7.15 16.80
N GLU A 32 -14.92 6.81 17.50
CA GLU A 32 -13.93 7.78 17.97
C GLU A 32 -13.28 8.58 16.83
N ARG A 33 -12.93 7.90 15.73
CA ARG A 33 -12.30 8.53 14.55
C ARG A 33 -13.28 9.41 13.81
N ILE A 34 -14.53 8.97 13.65
CA ILE A 34 -15.59 9.78 13.05
C ILE A 34 -15.81 11.04 13.91
N PHE A 35 -15.93 10.88 15.21
CA PHE A 35 -16.11 12.01 16.12
C PHE A 35 -14.97 13.02 16.04
N LYS A 36 -13.72 12.55 16.04
CA LYS A 36 -12.53 13.40 15.86
C LYS A 36 -12.55 14.14 14.50
N ALA A 37 -12.96 13.46 13.44
CA ALA A 37 -13.06 14.07 12.12
C ALA A 37 -14.13 15.18 12.07
N PHE A 38 -15.32 14.94 12.63
CA PHE A 38 -16.37 15.96 12.73
C PHE A 38 -15.95 17.13 13.60
N LEU A 39 -15.39 16.85 14.78
CA LEU A 39 -14.93 17.91 15.68
C LEU A 39 -13.86 18.80 15.03
N PHE A 40 -12.91 18.18 14.33
CA PHE A 40 -11.88 18.92 13.60
C PHE A 40 -12.46 19.76 12.48
N LYS A 41 -13.48 19.27 11.74
CA LYS A 41 -14.15 20.06 10.70
C LYS A 41 -14.89 21.25 11.27
N ILE A 42 -15.60 21.08 12.38
CA ILE A 42 -16.33 22.18 13.04
C ILE A 42 -15.33 23.25 13.53
N LEU A 43 -14.24 22.85 14.15
CA LEU A 43 -13.20 23.80 14.62
C LEU A 43 -12.59 24.57 13.45
N LEU A 44 -12.27 23.87 12.37
CA LEU A 44 -11.68 24.50 11.19
C LEU A 44 -12.67 25.44 10.51
N ALA A 45 -13.94 25.04 10.38
CA ALA A 45 -15.00 25.89 9.83
C ALA A 45 -15.18 27.18 10.66
N PHE A 46 -15.18 27.07 11.99
CA PHE A 46 -15.24 28.23 12.87
C PHE A 46 -14.06 29.20 12.63
N VAL A 47 -12.84 28.67 12.51
CA VAL A 47 -11.65 29.50 12.21
C VAL A 47 -11.79 30.21 10.86
N PHE A 48 -12.22 29.49 9.81
CA PHE A 48 -12.40 30.07 8.48
C PHE A 48 -13.50 31.12 8.42
N VAL A 49 -14.61 30.89 9.12
CA VAL A 49 -15.71 31.88 9.23
C VAL A 49 -15.18 33.14 9.92
N MET A 50 -14.43 33.03 11.01
CA MET A 50 -13.85 34.15 11.70
C MET A 50 -12.84 34.92 10.82
N ILE A 51 -11.96 34.22 10.10
CA ILE A 51 -11.01 34.84 9.16
C ILE A 51 -11.78 35.55 8.03
N SER A 52 -12.79 34.90 7.45
CA SER A 52 -13.62 35.49 6.39
C SER A 52 -14.35 36.75 6.84
N TYR A 53 -14.82 36.77 8.08
CA TYR A 53 -15.45 37.93 8.69
C TYR A 53 -14.46 39.09 8.88
N ILE A 54 -13.26 38.82 9.40
CA ILE A 54 -12.20 39.82 9.62
C ILE A 54 -11.71 40.43 8.31
N VAL A 55 -11.51 39.55 7.29
CA VAL A 55 -10.99 39.98 5.98
C VAL A 55 -12.11 40.59 5.10
N GLY A 56 -13.37 40.36 5.44
CA GLY A 56 -14.52 40.80 4.64
C GLY A 56 -14.69 39.97 3.34
N ASN A 57 -14.12 38.79 3.26
CA ASN A 57 -14.12 37.96 2.06
C ASN A 57 -14.56 36.52 2.37
N ILE A 58 -15.79 36.18 1.99
CA ILE A 58 -16.38 34.86 2.25
C ILE A 58 -15.69 33.70 1.45
N TYR A 59 -15.02 34.06 0.36
CA TYR A 59 -14.41 33.03 -0.53
C TYR A 59 -13.19 32.36 0.07
N LEU A 60 -12.62 32.88 1.14
CA LEU A 60 -11.59 32.20 1.90
C LEU A 60 -12.07 30.85 2.44
N SER A 61 -13.39 30.73 2.70
CA SER A 61 -13.97 29.47 3.16
C SER A 61 -13.82 28.33 2.15
N TYR A 62 -13.72 28.61 0.86
CA TYR A 62 -13.50 27.59 -0.17
C TYR A 62 -12.16 26.88 -0.09
N PHE A 63 -11.17 27.47 0.57
CA PHE A 63 -9.85 26.83 0.78
C PHE A 63 -9.83 25.92 2.02
N MET A 64 -10.93 25.85 2.75
CA MET A 64 -11.03 25.02 3.95
C MET A 64 -10.91 23.52 3.63
N GLU A 65 -11.53 23.05 2.54
CA GLU A 65 -11.63 21.61 2.24
C GLU A 65 -10.28 20.88 2.11
N PRO A 66 -9.29 21.36 1.30
CA PRO A 66 -7.99 20.68 1.24
C PRO A 66 -7.22 20.77 2.55
N LEU A 67 -7.36 21.88 3.29
CA LEU A 67 -6.73 22.01 4.60
C LEU A 67 -7.36 21.07 5.63
N TYR A 68 -8.68 20.86 5.54
CA TYR A 68 -9.38 19.84 6.32
C TYR A 68 -8.82 18.43 6.04
N GLY A 69 -8.75 18.03 4.77
CA GLY A 69 -8.24 16.73 4.39
C GLY A 69 -6.80 16.50 4.86
N ILE A 70 -5.91 17.48 4.62
CA ILE A 70 -4.53 17.43 5.08
C ILE A 70 -4.46 17.33 6.60
N GLY A 71 -5.15 18.21 7.33
CA GLY A 71 -5.17 18.21 8.79
C GLY A 71 -5.72 16.90 9.36
N LEU A 72 -6.78 16.34 8.73
CA LEU A 72 -7.36 15.07 9.13
C LEU A 72 -6.36 13.90 8.95
N SER A 73 -5.60 13.89 7.85
CA SER A 73 -4.56 12.86 7.64
C SER A 73 -3.45 12.96 8.69
N PHE A 74 -3.01 14.17 9.05
CA PHE A 74 -2.04 14.38 10.12
C PHE A 74 -2.58 13.98 11.51
N LEU A 75 -3.87 14.14 11.74
CA LEU A 75 -4.52 13.79 13.00
C LEU A 75 -4.68 12.27 13.18
N LEU A 76 -5.10 11.57 12.11
CA LEU A 76 -5.49 10.16 12.17
C LEU A 76 -4.37 9.20 11.76
N LEU A 77 -3.44 9.61 10.89
CA LEU A 77 -2.36 8.78 10.32
C LEU A 77 -1.00 9.12 10.94
N ARG A 78 -0.93 9.25 12.25
CA ARG A 78 0.32 9.59 12.95
C ARG A 78 1.43 8.58 12.63
N GLY A 79 2.64 9.09 12.40
CA GLY A 79 3.83 8.28 12.15
C GLY A 79 4.13 8.02 10.66
N LEU A 80 3.26 8.41 9.74
CA LEU A 80 3.57 8.32 8.31
C LEU A 80 4.39 9.53 7.83
N PRO A 81 5.23 9.35 6.77
CA PRO A 81 5.99 10.45 6.17
C PRO A 81 5.08 11.57 5.65
N LYS A 82 5.50 12.82 5.82
CA LYS A 82 4.72 14.03 5.46
C LYS A 82 4.19 14.00 4.01
N LYS A 83 4.97 13.49 3.06
CA LYS A 83 4.58 13.40 1.65
C LYS A 83 3.38 12.48 1.43
N LEU A 84 3.31 11.40 2.19
CA LEU A 84 2.22 10.44 2.13
C LEU A 84 0.97 10.97 2.85
N LEU A 85 1.17 11.67 3.97
CA LEU A 85 0.07 12.37 4.68
C LEU A 85 -0.57 13.43 3.78
N LEU A 86 0.23 14.20 3.04
CA LEU A 86 -0.29 15.15 2.05
C LEU A 86 -1.10 14.45 0.95
N PHE A 87 -0.62 13.32 0.44
CA PHE A 87 -1.37 12.55 -0.55
C PHE A 87 -2.72 12.07 -0.01
N TYR A 88 -2.72 11.40 1.13
CA TYR A 88 -3.94 10.89 1.76
C TYR A 88 -4.94 12.01 2.13
N GLY A 89 -4.44 13.18 2.51
CA GLY A 89 -5.31 14.34 2.78
C GLY A 89 -5.88 14.97 1.51
N LEU A 90 -5.07 15.16 0.47
CA LEU A 90 -5.49 15.84 -0.75
C LEU A 90 -6.31 14.95 -1.68
N PHE A 91 -5.91 13.69 -1.87
CA PHE A 91 -6.50 12.81 -2.88
C PHE A 91 -8.01 12.60 -2.71
N PRO A 92 -8.54 12.23 -1.54
CA PRO A 92 -9.97 12.06 -1.33
C PRO A 92 -10.75 13.33 -1.60
N MET A 93 -10.25 14.49 -1.13
CA MET A 93 -10.91 15.78 -1.28
C MET A 93 -10.97 16.23 -2.74
N ILE A 94 -9.85 16.05 -3.46
CA ILE A 94 -9.78 16.39 -4.89
C ILE A 94 -10.64 15.45 -5.73
N LEU A 95 -10.68 14.17 -5.41
CA LEU A 95 -11.53 13.21 -6.08
C LEU A 95 -13.00 13.61 -5.99
N VAL A 96 -13.48 13.90 -4.79
CA VAL A 96 -14.88 14.34 -4.56
C VAL A 96 -15.13 15.65 -5.30
N ASN A 97 -14.23 16.62 -5.21
CA ASN A 97 -14.36 17.91 -5.89
C ASN A 97 -14.39 17.78 -7.42
N LEU A 98 -13.54 16.89 -7.97
CA LEU A 98 -13.48 16.63 -9.42
C LEU A 98 -14.83 16.09 -9.94
N PHE A 99 -15.38 15.07 -9.29
CA PHE A 99 -16.66 14.50 -9.69
C PHE A 99 -17.81 15.46 -9.45
N TYR A 100 -17.81 16.19 -8.32
CA TYR A 100 -18.80 17.20 -8.06
C TYR A 100 -18.85 18.27 -9.16
N ARG A 101 -17.70 18.79 -9.59
CA ARG A 101 -17.62 19.74 -10.70
C ARG A 101 -18.01 19.11 -12.02
N GLY A 102 -17.65 17.83 -12.25
CA GLY A 102 -18.07 17.08 -13.43
C GLY A 102 -19.59 16.99 -13.51
N VAL A 103 -20.25 16.61 -12.43
CA VAL A 103 -21.72 16.57 -12.35
C VAL A 103 -22.32 17.95 -12.51
N SER A 104 -21.76 18.95 -11.83
CA SER A 104 -22.28 20.34 -11.89
C SER A 104 -22.16 20.96 -13.28
N TYR A 105 -21.07 20.67 -14.01
CA TYR A 105 -20.84 21.32 -15.30
C TYR A 105 -21.46 20.56 -16.47
N PHE A 106 -21.54 19.23 -16.39
CA PHE A 106 -22.00 18.42 -17.52
C PHE A 106 -23.38 17.82 -17.33
N VAL A 107 -23.81 17.52 -16.10
CA VAL A 107 -25.11 16.86 -15.86
C VAL A 107 -26.20 17.87 -15.52
N LEU A 108 -25.93 18.82 -14.63
CA LEU A 108 -26.96 19.80 -14.18
C LEU A 108 -27.57 20.65 -15.31
N PRO A 109 -26.81 21.12 -16.32
CA PRO A 109 -27.41 21.89 -17.41
C PRO A 109 -28.47 21.13 -18.21
N PHE A 110 -28.42 19.79 -18.24
CA PHE A 110 -29.41 18.95 -18.91
C PHE A 110 -30.68 18.72 -18.05
N LEU A 111 -30.56 18.87 -16.70
CA LEU A 111 -31.69 18.65 -15.79
C LEU A 111 -32.58 19.87 -15.57
N GLY A 112 -32.14 21.06 -15.99
CA GLY A 112 -32.96 22.27 -15.92
C GLY A 112 -32.11 23.52 -16.09
N GLN A 113 -32.16 24.10 -17.27
CA GLN A 113 -31.62 25.46 -17.48
C GLN A 113 -32.43 26.48 -16.70
N GLY A 114 -31.83 27.11 -15.70
CA GLY A 114 -32.36 28.27 -15.02
C GLY A 114 -32.88 28.09 -13.59
N GLN A 115 -32.90 26.90 -13.02
CA GLN A 115 -33.09 26.75 -11.60
C GLN A 115 -31.77 26.95 -10.87
N VAL A 116 -31.63 28.10 -10.23
CA VAL A 116 -30.62 28.31 -9.18
C VAL A 116 -31.06 27.40 -8.03
N TYR A 117 -30.38 26.28 -7.85
CA TYR A 117 -30.64 25.45 -6.68
C TYR A 117 -30.12 26.20 -5.47
N ASP A 118 -31.06 26.60 -4.60
CA ASP A 118 -30.68 27.18 -3.32
C ASP A 118 -29.77 26.23 -2.54
N ASP A 119 -28.73 26.77 -1.94
CA ASP A 119 -27.91 26.05 -0.98
C ASP A 119 -28.83 25.41 0.07
N TYR A 120 -28.51 24.16 0.45
CA TYR A 120 -29.34 23.36 1.37
C TYR A 120 -30.70 22.90 0.83
N SER A 121 -30.94 22.94 -0.48
CA SER A 121 -32.17 22.37 -1.06
C SER A 121 -32.10 20.83 -1.06
N PHE A 122 -33.27 20.18 -1.10
CA PHE A 122 -33.35 18.72 -1.24
C PHE A 122 -32.72 18.23 -2.55
N ALA A 123 -32.92 18.98 -3.63
CA ALA A 123 -32.29 18.67 -4.93
C ALA A 123 -30.76 18.68 -4.83
N TRP A 124 -30.19 19.66 -4.14
CA TRP A 124 -28.76 19.77 -3.92
C TRP A 124 -28.20 18.59 -3.11
N LEU A 125 -28.93 18.16 -2.08
CA LEU A 125 -28.59 16.97 -1.31
C LEU A 125 -28.56 15.69 -2.18
N CYS A 126 -29.53 15.53 -3.08
CA CYS A 126 -29.55 14.42 -4.03
C CYS A 126 -28.32 14.42 -4.95
N ILE A 127 -27.88 15.59 -5.42
CA ILE A 127 -26.69 15.74 -6.24
C ILE A 127 -25.42 15.34 -5.47
N ILE A 128 -25.31 15.74 -4.21
CA ILE A 128 -24.17 15.36 -3.36
C ILE A 128 -24.14 13.83 -3.13
N ILE A 129 -25.29 13.24 -2.83
CA ILE A 129 -25.39 11.78 -2.66
C ILE A 129 -25.02 11.06 -3.99
N PHE A 130 -25.49 11.54 -5.11
CA PHE A 130 -25.16 11.00 -6.43
C PHE A 130 -23.65 11.08 -6.71
N ASN A 131 -23.05 12.25 -6.45
CA ASN A 131 -21.59 12.44 -6.56
C ASN A 131 -20.79 11.48 -5.67
N PHE A 132 -21.27 11.24 -4.45
CA PHE A 132 -20.67 10.28 -3.54
C PHE A 132 -20.70 8.86 -4.14
N PHE A 133 -21.84 8.41 -4.67
CA PHE A 133 -21.93 7.11 -5.31
C PHE A 133 -21.02 6.98 -6.53
N ILE A 134 -20.93 7.99 -7.39
CA ILE A 134 -19.99 8.02 -8.52
C ILE A 134 -18.54 7.86 -8.01
N SER A 135 -18.17 8.60 -6.97
CA SER A 135 -16.83 8.52 -6.37
C SER A 135 -16.52 7.13 -5.82
N LEU A 136 -17.49 6.48 -5.16
CA LEU A 136 -17.32 5.10 -4.68
C LEU A 136 -17.22 4.08 -5.82
N VAL A 137 -18.06 4.21 -6.85
CA VAL A 137 -18.02 3.36 -8.04
C VAL A 137 -16.66 3.49 -8.73
N PHE A 138 -16.16 4.71 -8.87
CA PHE A 138 -14.86 4.98 -9.44
C PHE A 138 -13.73 4.35 -8.61
N LEU A 139 -13.74 4.49 -7.29
CA LEU A 139 -12.74 3.86 -6.40
C LEU A 139 -12.80 2.34 -6.49
N LYS A 140 -14.00 1.76 -6.62
CA LYS A 140 -14.18 0.31 -6.82
C LYS A 140 -13.70 -0.13 -8.21
N TRP A 141 -13.99 0.65 -9.25
CA TRP A 141 -13.55 0.35 -10.62
C TRP A 141 -12.03 0.45 -10.76
N LEU A 142 -11.41 1.36 -10.02
CA LEU A 142 -9.96 1.51 -9.98
C LEU A 142 -9.28 0.28 -9.38
N ASP A 143 -9.96 -0.46 -8.51
CA ASP A 143 -9.46 -1.66 -7.79
C ASP A 143 -8.04 -1.50 -7.23
N TYR A 144 -7.75 -0.31 -6.71
CA TYR A 144 -6.43 0.09 -6.27
C TYR A 144 -6.32 0.08 -4.75
N ASP A 145 -5.37 -0.68 -4.22
CA ASP A 145 -5.04 -0.68 -2.80
C ASP A 145 -4.09 0.47 -2.45
N PHE A 146 -4.65 1.60 -2.04
CA PHE A 146 -3.88 2.77 -1.62
C PHE A 146 -3.03 2.52 -0.37
N THR A 147 -3.30 1.46 0.40
CA THR A 147 -2.49 1.14 1.59
C THR A 147 -1.11 0.62 1.19
N SER A 148 -0.98 0.05 -0.01
CA SER A 148 0.29 -0.41 -0.58
C SER A 148 1.33 0.70 -0.72
N LEU A 149 0.90 1.97 -0.88
CA LEU A 149 1.78 3.13 -0.94
C LEU A 149 2.65 3.29 0.30
N ARG A 150 2.19 2.80 1.45
CA ARG A 150 2.93 2.85 2.71
C ARG A 150 4.18 1.98 2.68
N ARG A 151 4.16 0.89 1.91
CA ARG A 151 5.29 -0.05 1.79
C ARG A 151 6.41 0.52 0.91
N GLU A 152 6.05 1.34 -0.08
CA GLU A 152 6.99 1.87 -1.07
C GLU A 152 7.59 3.23 -0.68
N ILE A 153 7.20 3.78 0.46
CA ILE A 153 7.60 5.14 0.87
C ILE A 153 9.11 5.29 1.09
N LEU A 154 9.85 4.21 1.28
CA LEU A 154 11.30 4.23 1.43
C LEU A 154 12.03 4.40 0.08
N ASP A 155 11.37 4.10 -1.05
CA ASP A 155 11.96 4.28 -2.38
C ASP A 155 12.00 5.77 -2.74
N LYS A 156 13.22 6.28 -3.06
CA LYS A 156 13.43 7.68 -3.44
C LYS A 156 12.71 8.07 -4.74
N ALA A 157 12.64 7.15 -5.73
CA ALA A 157 11.94 7.39 -6.99
C ALA A 157 10.44 7.52 -6.74
N PHE A 158 9.87 6.66 -5.91
CA PHE A 158 8.48 6.74 -5.47
C PHE A 158 8.18 8.06 -4.75
N GLN A 159 9.04 8.48 -3.81
CA GLN A 159 8.88 9.76 -3.10
C GLN A 159 8.88 10.96 -4.04
N LYS A 160 9.71 10.95 -5.09
CA LYS A 160 9.74 12.01 -6.11
C LYS A 160 8.42 12.06 -6.88
N SER A 161 7.94 10.92 -7.36
CA SER A 161 6.65 10.81 -8.06
C SER A 161 5.48 11.25 -7.17
N LEU A 162 5.45 10.81 -5.92
CA LEU A 162 4.42 11.20 -4.95
C LEU A 162 4.43 12.72 -4.70
N THR A 163 5.61 13.33 -4.61
CA THR A 163 5.73 14.79 -4.47
C THR A 163 5.17 15.51 -5.69
N GLN A 164 5.47 15.04 -6.90
CA GLN A 164 4.92 15.60 -8.14
C GLN A 164 3.39 15.51 -8.17
N ILE A 165 2.83 14.36 -7.78
CA ILE A 165 1.38 14.14 -7.71
C ILE A 165 0.74 15.13 -6.73
N ASN A 166 1.30 15.28 -5.52
CA ASN A 166 0.79 16.22 -4.52
C ASN A 166 0.81 17.67 -5.03
N TRP A 167 1.89 18.08 -5.72
CA TRP A 167 1.98 19.40 -6.35
C TRP A 167 0.89 19.61 -7.39
N ILE A 168 0.70 18.65 -8.28
CA ILE A 168 -0.30 18.72 -9.33
C ILE A 168 -1.71 18.80 -8.75
N MET A 169 -2.01 18.01 -7.73
CA MET A 169 -3.29 18.06 -7.01
C MET A 169 -3.51 19.44 -6.37
N GLY A 170 -2.50 19.98 -5.69
CA GLY A 170 -2.57 21.29 -5.07
C GLY A 170 -2.78 22.42 -6.08
N VAL A 171 -2.00 22.42 -7.18
CA VAL A 171 -2.13 23.42 -8.24
C VAL A 171 -3.51 23.38 -8.90
N TYR A 172 -4.02 22.17 -9.22
CA TYR A 172 -5.36 22.06 -9.77
C TYR A 172 -6.41 22.70 -8.86
N TYR A 173 -6.37 22.36 -7.59
CA TYR A 173 -7.35 22.90 -6.63
C TYR A 173 -7.28 24.42 -6.56
N LEU A 174 -6.06 24.97 -6.46
CA LEU A 174 -5.84 26.41 -6.42
C LEU A 174 -6.36 27.10 -7.70
N VAL A 175 -6.04 26.57 -8.88
CA VAL A 175 -6.48 27.13 -10.15
C VAL A 175 -8.02 27.13 -10.27
N MET A 176 -8.63 25.97 -9.98
CA MET A 176 -10.09 25.85 -10.09
C MET A 176 -10.82 26.74 -9.10
N GLN A 177 -10.29 26.90 -7.89
CA GLN A 177 -10.88 27.74 -6.88
C GLN A 177 -10.71 29.23 -7.18
N SER A 178 -9.53 29.61 -7.70
CA SER A 178 -9.28 30.98 -8.15
C SER A 178 -10.19 31.38 -9.32
N LEU A 179 -10.41 30.49 -10.29
CA LEU A 179 -11.33 30.74 -11.39
C LEU A 179 -12.78 30.92 -10.88
N SER A 180 -13.21 30.11 -9.93
CA SER A 180 -14.54 30.26 -9.31
C SER A 180 -14.67 31.58 -8.55
N PHE A 181 -13.60 32.01 -7.88
CA PHE A 181 -13.54 33.30 -7.20
C PHE A 181 -13.66 34.49 -8.18
N PHE A 182 -12.83 34.51 -9.25
CA PHE A 182 -12.86 35.59 -10.25
C PHE A 182 -14.22 35.68 -10.98
N GLU A 183 -14.86 34.55 -11.25
CA GLU A 183 -16.16 34.52 -11.88
C GLU A 183 -17.22 35.18 -10.99
N TYR A 184 -17.20 34.93 -9.71
CA TYR A 184 -18.15 35.51 -8.79
C TYR A 184 -17.89 37.01 -8.55
N GLU A 185 -16.65 37.42 -8.30
CA GLU A 185 -16.32 38.84 -7.98
C GLU A 185 -16.41 39.75 -9.19
N GLN A 186 -15.98 39.28 -10.35
CA GLN A 186 -15.88 40.14 -11.55
C GLN A 186 -16.95 39.90 -12.60
N GLY A 187 -17.82 38.89 -12.37
CA GLY A 187 -18.87 38.51 -13.34
C GLY A 187 -18.32 37.96 -14.65
N ILE A 188 -17.03 37.62 -14.68
CA ILE A 188 -16.36 37.10 -15.88
C ILE A 188 -16.79 35.64 -16.09
N GLN A 189 -17.56 35.38 -17.17
CA GLN A 189 -17.97 34.03 -17.51
C GLN A 189 -16.76 33.24 -18.02
N SER A 190 -16.17 32.44 -17.16
CA SER A 190 -15.03 31.55 -17.50
C SER A 190 -15.46 30.09 -17.76
N THR A 191 -16.72 29.87 -18.09
CA THR A 191 -17.36 28.55 -18.18
C THR A 191 -16.60 27.61 -19.11
N THR A 192 -16.27 28.03 -20.32
CA THR A 192 -15.54 27.21 -21.32
C THR A 192 -14.15 26.84 -20.81
N VAL A 193 -13.45 27.79 -20.18
CA VAL A 193 -12.08 27.55 -19.66
C VAL A 193 -12.15 26.55 -18.52
N ARG A 194 -13.12 26.64 -17.63
CA ARG A 194 -13.31 25.69 -16.51
C ARG A 194 -13.63 24.28 -17.01
N HIS A 195 -14.48 24.13 -18.04
CA HIS A 195 -14.78 22.85 -18.66
C HIS A 195 -13.51 22.21 -19.26
N LEU A 196 -12.71 22.98 -20.00
CA LEU A 196 -11.47 22.49 -20.59
C LEU A 196 -10.45 22.06 -19.51
N ILE A 197 -10.28 22.88 -18.47
CA ILE A 197 -9.37 22.54 -17.36
C ILE A 197 -9.86 21.29 -16.63
N LEU A 198 -11.16 21.14 -16.40
CA LEU A 198 -11.72 19.96 -15.75
C LEU A 198 -11.47 18.68 -16.56
N VAL A 199 -11.75 18.71 -17.87
CA VAL A 199 -11.52 17.55 -18.76
C VAL A 199 -10.04 17.21 -18.82
N PHE A 200 -9.18 18.22 -19.05
CA PHE A 200 -7.73 18.01 -19.07
C PHE A 200 -7.23 17.41 -17.75
N TYR A 201 -7.68 17.92 -16.62
CA TYR A 201 -7.26 17.43 -15.32
C TYR A 201 -7.79 16.02 -15.05
N LEU A 202 -9.02 15.70 -15.47
CA LEU A 202 -9.57 14.35 -15.32
C LEU A 202 -8.74 13.32 -16.10
N LEU A 203 -8.40 13.62 -17.35
CA LEU A 203 -7.54 12.76 -18.17
C LEU A 203 -6.14 12.62 -17.57
N PHE A 204 -5.58 13.75 -17.13
CA PHE A 204 -4.27 13.77 -16.49
C PHE A 204 -4.26 12.97 -15.17
N PHE A 205 -5.29 13.13 -14.35
CA PHE A 205 -5.46 12.42 -13.08
C PHE A 205 -5.55 10.91 -13.29
N MET A 206 -6.34 10.46 -14.28
CA MET A 206 -6.38 9.05 -14.67
C MET A 206 -5.02 8.53 -15.12
N GLY A 207 -4.28 9.31 -15.89
CA GLY A 207 -2.92 8.97 -16.35
C GLY A 207 -1.94 8.82 -15.18
N VAL A 208 -2.02 9.71 -14.19
CA VAL A 208 -1.19 9.68 -12.97
C VAL A 208 -1.49 8.44 -12.15
N ILE A 209 -2.77 8.12 -11.93
CA ILE A 209 -3.18 6.93 -11.18
C ILE A 209 -2.68 5.67 -11.88
N LYS A 210 -2.88 5.58 -13.21
CA LYS A 210 -2.39 4.45 -14.00
C LYS A 210 -0.88 4.30 -13.91
N LYS A 211 -0.13 5.40 -13.98
CA LYS A 211 1.33 5.38 -13.80
C LYS A 211 1.74 4.87 -12.43
N LEU A 212 1.01 5.28 -11.38
CA LEU A 212 1.26 4.83 -10.01
C LEU A 212 0.96 3.33 -9.86
N ASP A 213 -0.15 2.84 -10.40
CA ASP A 213 -0.52 1.43 -10.42
C ASP A 213 0.53 0.57 -11.15
N THR A 214 0.95 1.01 -12.35
CA THR A 214 2.01 0.33 -13.11
C THR A 214 3.31 0.25 -12.30
N TYR A 215 3.74 1.36 -11.72
CA TYR A 215 4.96 1.40 -10.91
C TYR A 215 4.92 0.39 -9.74
N LEU A 216 3.78 0.30 -9.05
CA LEU A 216 3.64 -0.63 -7.92
C LEU A 216 3.58 -2.09 -8.37
N LYS A 217 2.93 -2.37 -9.51
CA LYS A 217 2.92 -3.71 -10.12
C LYS A 217 4.32 -4.15 -10.53
N ASP A 218 5.08 -3.26 -11.19
CA ASP A 218 6.45 -3.54 -11.59
C ASP A 218 7.33 -3.85 -10.37
N LYS A 219 7.19 -3.08 -9.28
CA LYS A 219 7.91 -3.34 -8.02
C LYS A 219 7.50 -4.65 -7.36
N LEU A 220 6.23 -5.00 -7.40
CA LEU A 220 5.76 -6.29 -6.89
C LEU A 220 6.34 -7.45 -7.72
N HIS A 221 6.32 -7.34 -9.04
CA HIS A 221 6.94 -8.33 -9.94
C HIS A 221 8.43 -8.48 -9.69
N GLU A 222 9.16 -7.38 -9.52
CA GLU A 222 10.59 -7.41 -9.20
C GLU A 222 10.86 -8.20 -7.90
N ARG A 223 10.08 -7.96 -6.85
CA ARG A 223 10.19 -8.71 -5.57
C ARG A 223 9.88 -10.20 -5.73
N LEU A 224 8.79 -10.51 -6.44
CA LEU A 224 8.42 -11.91 -6.70
C LEU A 224 9.51 -12.65 -7.47
N ASN A 225 10.11 -12.01 -8.48
CA ASN A 225 11.23 -12.58 -9.22
C ASN A 225 12.46 -12.81 -8.32
N GLN A 226 12.79 -11.84 -7.45
CA GLN A 226 13.89 -12.00 -6.49
C GLN A 226 13.63 -13.16 -5.51
N GLU A 227 12.40 -13.32 -5.00
CA GLU A 227 12.04 -14.45 -4.15
C GLU A 227 12.12 -15.79 -4.91
N GLN A 228 11.70 -15.83 -6.18
CA GLN A 228 11.83 -17.02 -7.02
C GLN A 228 13.31 -17.39 -7.26
N ASP A 229 14.17 -16.42 -7.58
CA ASP A 229 15.59 -16.64 -7.77
C ASP A 229 16.26 -17.18 -6.50
N LEU A 230 15.87 -16.69 -5.32
CA LEU A 230 16.38 -17.24 -4.06
C LEU A 230 15.94 -18.69 -3.88
N ARG A 231 14.67 -19.02 -4.14
CA ARG A 231 14.18 -20.41 -4.06
C ARG A 231 14.88 -21.34 -5.05
N TYR A 232 15.14 -20.85 -6.28
CA TYR A 232 15.90 -21.62 -7.27
C TYR A 232 17.32 -21.91 -6.80
N ARG A 233 18.02 -20.93 -6.23
CA ARG A 233 19.36 -21.12 -5.68
C ARG A 233 19.38 -22.10 -4.50
N ASP A 234 18.38 -22.03 -3.63
CA ASP A 234 18.27 -22.95 -2.49
C ASP A 234 17.97 -24.38 -2.96
N MET A 235 17.13 -24.53 -3.97
CA MET A 235 16.85 -25.85 -4.57
C MET A 235 18.08 -26.43 -5.29
N GLU A 236 18.86 -25.59 -5.97
CA GLU A 236 20.13 -26.00 -6.60
C GLU A 236 21.15 -26.43 -5.56
N ARG A 237 21.27 -25.72 -4.43
CA ARG A 237 22.12 -26.13 -3.31
C ARG A 237 21.66 -27.47 -2.73
N TYR A 238 20.34 -27.63 -2.53
CA TYR A 238 19.79 -28.89 -2.03
C TYR A 238 20.07 -30.05 -3.00
N SER A 239 19.83 -29.83 -4.29
CA SER A 239 20.16 -30.86 -5.32
C SER A 239 21.63 -31.28 -5.31
N ARG A 240 22.54 -30.31 -5.24
CA ARG A 240 23.99 -30.60 -5.12
C ARG A 240 24.31 -31.41 -3.86
N HIS A 241 23.71 -31.05 -2.73
CA HIS A 241 23.92 -31.80 -1.50
C HIS A 241 23.41 -33.24 -1.58
N ILE A 242 22.25 -33.45 -2.22
CA ILE A 242 21.74 -34.79 -2.49
C ILE A 242 22.67 -35.58 -3.41
N GLU A 243 23.22 -34.97 -4.45
CA GLU A 243 24.21 -35.62 -5.33
C GLU A 243 25.49 -36.04 -4.58
N GLU A 244 25.97 -35.19 -3.68
CA GLU A 244 27.09 -35.47 -2.81
C GLU A 244 26.80 -36.68 -1.91
N LEU A 245 25.63 -36.69 -1.24
CA LEU A 245 25.21 -37.84 -0.43
C LEU A 245 25.08 -39.13 -1.24
N TYR A 246 24.57 -39.06 -2.48
CA TYR A 246 24.52 -40.24 -3.35
C TYR A 246 25.91 -40.76 -3.72
N LYS A 247 26.89 -39.87 -3.96
CA LYS A 247 28.28 -40.26 -4.21
C LYS A 247 28.89 -40.93 -2.99
N GLU A 248 28.66 -40.37 -1.79
CA GLU A 248 29.14 -40.96 -0.53
C GLU A 248 28.54 -42.36 -0.28
N VAL A 249 27.21 -42.48 -0.44
CA VAL A 249 26.54 -43.80 -0.30
C VAL A 249 27.03 -44.80 -1.31
N ARG A 250 27.29 -44.37 -2.55
CA ARG A 250 27.87 -45.27 -3.59
C ARG A 250 29.28 -45.69 -3.24
N SER A 251 30.15 -44.80 -2.77
CA SER A 251 31.50 -45.12 -2.30
C SER A 251 31.44 -46.08 -1.12
N PHE A 252 30.61 -45.76 -0.13
CA PHE A 252 30.42 -46.65 1.04
C PHE A 252 30.00 -48.06 0.63
N ARG A 253 29.02 -48.18 -0.30
CA ARG A 253 28.59 -49.51 -0.80
C ARG A 253 29.71 -50.26 -1.48
N HIS A 254 30.55 -49.60 -2.27
CA HIS A 254 31.72 -50.19 -2.93
C HIS A 254 32.73 -50.69 -1.89
N ASP A 255 33.10 -49.85 -0.93
CA ASP A 255 34.07 -50.16 0.09
C ASP A 255 33.60 -51.29 1.00
N TYR A 256 32.29 -51.28 1.37
CA TYR A 256 31.67 -52.34 2.14
C TYR A 256 31.65 -53.70 1.38
N THR A 257 31.38 -53.67 0.06
CA THR A 257 31.45 -54.88 -0.78
C THR A 257 32.84 -55.45 -0.86
N ASN A 258 33.88 -54.60 -1.04
CA ASN A 258 35.27 -55.01 -1.05
C ASN A 258 35.69 -55.64 0.29
N LEU A 259 35.26 -55.03 1.38
CA LEU A 259 35.53 -55.51 2.73
C LEU A 259 34.90 -56.88 2.98
N LEU A 260 33.65 -57.10 2.62
CA LEU A 260 32.97 -58.40 2.73
C LEU A 260 33.65 -59.44 1.85
N THR A 261 34.14 -59.06 0.67
CA THR A 261 34.88 -59.97 -0.22
C THR A 261 36.22 -60.37 0.38
N SER A 262 36.97 -59.44 0.98
CA SER A 262 38.22 -59.72 1.66
C SER A 262 38.08 -60.63 2.89
N LEU A 263 37.00 -60.38 3.69
CA LEU A 263 36.63 -61.24 4.83
C LEU A 263 36.28 -62.65 4.36
N ARG A 264 35.54 -62.79 3.27
CA ARG A 264 35.18 -64.11 2.71
C ARG A 264 36.37 -64.87 2.27
N LEU A 265 37.36 -64.23 1.55
CA LEU A 265 38.62 -64.88 1.12
C LEU A 265 39.42 -65.32 2.31
N GLY A 266 39.63 -64.51 3.36
CA GLY A 266 40.32 -64.88 4.56
C GLY A 266 39.71 -66.09 5.28
N ILE A 267 38.35 -66.17 5.28
CA ILE A 267 37.66 -67.36 5.85
C ILE A 267 37.80 -68.56 4.98
N GLU A 268 37.81 -68.49 3.63
CA GLU A 268 37.98 -69.63 2.69
C GLU A 268 39.39 -70.14 2.73
N GLU A 269 40.39 -69.28 2.99
CA GLU A 269 41.85 -69.63 3.08
C GLU A 269 42.28 -69.96 4.52
N GLU A 270 41.40 -69.95 5.52
CA GLU A 270 41.64 -70.13 6.94
C GLU A 270 42.74 -69.17 7.51
N ASP A 271 42.90 -67.98 6.87
CA ASP A 271 43.93 -67.00 7.26
C ASP A 271 43.33 -66.04 8.35
N MET A 272 43.58 -66.41 9.59
CA MET A 272 43.09 -65.63 10.77
C MET A 272 43.80 -64.30 10.92
N GLU A 273 45.00 -64.13 10.35
CA GLU A 273 45.74 -62.87 10.41
C GLU A 273 45.14 -61.85 9.47
N GLN A 274 44.76 -62.23 8.27
CA GLN A 274 44.02 -61.39 7.30
C GLN A 274 42.65 -61.02 7.81
N ILE A 275 41.92 -61.94 8.42
CA ILE A 275 40.57 -61.64 9.01
C ILE A 275 40.67 -60.57 10.09
N LYS A 276 41.74 -60.69 10.95
CA LYS A 276 41.92 -59.71 12.03
C LYS A 276 42.36 -58.34 11.53
N GLU A 277 43.21 -58.29 10.48
CA GLU A 277 43.59 -57.00 9.86
C GLU A 277 42.42 -56.28 9.26
N VAL A 278 41.50 -56.96 8.52
CA VAL A 278 40.30 -56.41 7.97
C VAL A 278 39.36 -55.95 9.06
N TYR A 279 39.18 -56.72 10.14
CA TYR A 279 38.33 -56.35 11.28
C TYR A 279 38.86 -55.09 11.99
N ASP A 280 40.14 -55.00 12.27
CA ASP A 280 40.74 -53.84 12.91
C ASP A 280 40.68 -52.59 12.03
N SER A 281 40.81 -52.71 10.71
CA SER A 281 40.65 -51.61 9.77
C SER A 281 39.24 -51.06 9.78
N VAL A 282 38.22 -51.91 9.82
CA VAL A 282 36.79 -51.53 9.91
C VAL A 282 36.46 -50.80 11.20
N LEU A 283 36.93 -51.32 12.33
CA LEU A 283 36.74 -50.69 13.62
C LEU A 283 37.34 -49.27 13.68
N LYS A 284 38.54 -49.12 13.10
CA LYS A 284 39.21 -47.82 13.05
C LYS A 284 38.48 -46.82 12.15
N ASP A 285 38.07 -47.26 10.96
CA ASP A 285 37.35 -46.40 9.99
C ASP A 285 35.94 -46.01 10.49
N SER A 286 35.21 -46.99 11.09
CA SER A 286 33.88 -46.73 11.65
C SER A 286 33.91 -45.80 12.85
N SER A 287 34.90 -45.87 13.73
CA SER A 287 35.06 -44.99 14.87
C SER A 287 35.37 -43.54 14.45
N GLN A 288 36.19 -43.38 13.40
CA GLN A 288 36.55 -42.09 12.85
C GLN A 288 35.34 -41.40 12.15
N LYS A 289 34.60 -42.14 11.32
CA LYS A 289 33.39 -41.64 10.63
C LYS A 289 32.26 -41.31 11.60
N LEU A 290 32.08 -42.05 12.69
CA LEU A 290 31.11 -41.73 13.73
C LEU A 290 31.47 -40.45 14.51
N GLN A 291 32.75 -40.16 14.66
CA GLN A 291 33.23 -38.96 15.30
C GLN A 291 32.98 -37.71 14.44
N ASP A 292 33.26 -37.79 13.11
CA ASP A 292 33.04 -36.71 12.15
C ASP A 292 31.55 -36.40 11.97
N ASN A 293 30.69 -37.40 11.86
CA ASN A 293 29.24 -37.22 11.76
C ASN A 293 28.62 -36.60 13.05
N LYS A 294 29.18 -36.83 14.22
CA LYS A 294 28.72 -36.24 15.46
C LYS A 294 28.95 -34.71 15.50
N TYR A 295 30.05 -34.26 14.88
CA TYR A 295 30.31 -32.81 14.71
C TYR A 295 29.38 -32.15 13.71
N ASP A 296 29.01 -32.80 12.62
CA ASP A 296 28.12 -32.24 11.59
C ASP A 296 26.65 -32.15 12.06
N LEU A 297 26.14 -33.15 12.77
CA LEU A 297 24.81 -33.11 13.39
C LEU A 297 24.68 -31.96 14.42
N GLY A 298 25.73 -31.73 15.21
CA GLY A 298 25.76 -30.61 16.17
C GLY A 298 25.76 -29.25 15.47
N ARG A 299 26.35 -29.16 14.28
CA ARG A 299 26.38 -27.92 13.48
C ARG A 299 25.03 -27.63 12.81
N LEU A 300 24.34 -28.65 12.31
CA LEU A 300 23.01 -28.56 11.72
C LEU A 300 21.94 -28.15 12.75
N VAL A 301 21.98 -28.70 13.96
CA VAL A 301 21.07 -28.32 15.07
C VAL A 301 21.27 -26.85 15.43
N ASN A 302 22.52 -26.39 15.53
CA ASN A 302 22.84 -25.00 15.88
C ASN A 302 22.40 -23.98 14.79
N ILE A 303 22.44 -24.36 13.51
CA ILE A 303 21.95 -23.54 12.40
C ILE A 303 20.41 -23.44 12.42
N ARG A 304 19.72 -24.56 12.70
CA ARG A 304 18.27 -24.60 12.81
C ARG A 304 17.76 -23.74 13.98
N ASP A 305 18.41 -23.81 15.12
CA ASP A 305 18.01 -23.04 16.32
C ASP A 305 18.26 -21.53 16.12
N ARG A 306 19.34 -21.14 15.44
CA ARG A 306 19.55 -19.72 15.04
C ARG A 306 18.51 -19.22 14.04
N ALA A 307 18.08 -20.05 13.08
CA ALA A 307 17.06 -19.68 12.11
C ALA A 307 15.66 -19.52 12.77
N LEU A 308 15.35 -20.35 13.78
CA LEU A 308 14.12 -20.21 14.55
C LEU A 308 14.09 -18.92 15.38
N ILE A 309 15.18 -18.58 16.05
CA ILE A 309 15.30 -17.34 16.86
C ILE A 309 15.18 -16.09 15.96
N LEU A 310 15.77 -16.09 14.77
CA LEU A 310 15.66 -14.99 13.80
C LEU A 310 14.22 -14.82 13.28
N ASN A 311 13.51 -15.93 13.09
CA ASN A 311 12.12 -15.90 12.60
C ASN A 311 11.13 -15.45 13.69
N GLU A 312 11.37 -15.75 14.96
CA GLU A 312 10.58 -15.25 16.10
C GLU A 312 10.79 -13.75 16.32
N ASN A 313 12.02 -13.26 16.20
CA ASN A 313 12.31 -11.81 16.30
C ASN A 313 11.72 -10.98 15.15
N GLN A 314 11.53 -11.57 13.96
CA GLN A 314 10.85 -10.89 12.84
C GLN A 314 9.32 -10.87 12.98
N ARG A 315 8.73 -11.75 13.80
CA ARG A 315 7.29 -11.77 14.07
C ARG A 315 6.89 -10.87 15.24
N ALA A 316 7.85 -10.46 16.06
CA ALA A 316 7.64 -9.61 17.25
C ALA A 316 7.82 -8.10 16.98
N ASN A 317 8.34 -7.70 15.80
CA ASN A 317 8.43 -6.33 15.30
C ASN A 317 7.44 -6.09 14.16
#